data_5ecd7f3dc1d376b9060c55424cd7ed04
#
_entry.id   5ecd7f3dc1d376b9060c55424cd7ed04
#
_cell.length_a   1.000
_cell.length_b   1.000
_cell.length_c   1.000
_cell.angle_alpha   90.00
_cell.angle_beta   90.00
_cell.angle_gamma   90.00
#
_symmetry.space_group_name_H-M   'P 1'
#
loop_
_entity.id
_entity.type
_entity.pdbx_description
1 polymer ?
#
loop_
_entity_poly.entity_id
_entity_poly.type
_entity_poly.pdbx_seq_one_letter_code
_entity_poly.pdbx_strand_id
1 'polypeptide(L)'
;VTGIALKPATIPALFDILKLDEKIDSRIIDIRDLDSMMKVFDEVQPEIVIHMAAQPLVIDSYKNPVYTYDVNVMGTVNICECVRTHSSVKSFVNVTTDKVYKNKEWVYGYRENDRLNGYDPYSNSKSCSELVTDSYTNSFFNTLDLAVSRCRAGNVIGGGDFSGNRIIPDCVKYTINNESIQVRNPNSTRPYQHVLEPVTFYLYLGMKQYNNKDLAGTYNIGPNESDCVTTGQIVGLFCDTWKEDANWSATDYNGPHEANFLKLDCSKAKSSLNWHPIWSVKDAIEKTVDWSKSYYNNENIEEVTNKQINEYLKEVESWSQF
;
A
#
# COMPACT_ATOMS: atom_id res chain seq x y z
N VAL A 1 -11.79 -15.89 -4.37
CA VAL A 1 -11.00 -15.02 -3.46
C VAL A 1 -11.87 -14.69 -2.25
N THR A 2 -11.31 -14.84 -1.05
CA THR A 2 -11.97 -14.42 0.21
C THR A 2 -11.26 -13.18 0.73
N GLY A 3 -12.02 -12.11 0.98
CA GLY A 3 -11.55 -10.87 1.57
C GLY A 3 -12.02 -10.71 3.01
N ILE A 4 -11.10 -10.37 3.92
CA ILE A 4 -11.39 -10.07 5.32
C ILE A 4 -11.04 -8.63 5.60
N ALA A 5 -12.01 -7.83 6.04
CA ALA A 5 -11.82 -6.42 6.36
C ALA A 5 -12.89 -5.93 7.34
N LEU A 6 -12.67 -4.76 7.92
CA LEU A 6 -13.74 -3.97 8.51
C LEU A 6 -14.63 -3.36 7.41
N LYS A 7 -15.78 -2.83 7.78
CA LYS A 7 -16.60 -2.01 6.86
C LYS A 7 -15.76 -0.85 6.31
N PRO A 8 -16.05 -0.40 5.07
CA PRO A 8 -15.39 0.77 4.50
C PRO A 8 -15.38 1.96 5.46
N ALA A 9 -14.23 2.62 5.57
CA ALA A 9 -14.04 3.74 6.52
C ALA A 9 -14.53 5.09 5.97
N THR A 10 -14.83 5.17 4.66
CA THR A 10 -15.27 6.40 3.99
C THR A 10 -16.60 6.21 3.28
N ILE A 11 -17.32 7.30 3.09
CA ILE A 11 -18.51 7.41 2.25
C ILE A 11 -18.26 8.62 1.33
N PRO A 12 -18.13 8.41 -0.01
CA PRO A 12 -18.18 7.14 -0.72
C PRO A 12 -16.98 6.21 -0.44
N ALA A 13 -17.08 4.94 -0.87
CA ALA A 13 -15.99 3.97 -0.80
C ALA A 13 -15.90 3.17 -2.11
N LEU A 14 -14.69 2.90 -2.57
CA LEU A 14 -14.48 2.13 -3.81
C LEU A 14 -15.11 0.73 -3.75
N PHE A 15 -15.11 0.11 -2.56
CA PHE A 15 -15.76 -1.17 -2.29
C PHE A 15 -17.23 -1.17 -2.69
N ASP A 16 -17.97 -0.13 -2.25
CA ASP A 16 -19.41 0.01 -2.52
C ASP A 16 -19.67 0.42 -3.98
N ILE A 17 -18.84 1.34 -4.53
CA ILE A 17 -18.94 1.81 -5.92
C ILE A 17 -18.80 0.65 -6.90
N LEU A 18 -17.86 -0.27 -6.65
CA LEU A 18 -17.58 -1.43 -7.51
C LEU A 18 -18.39 -2.67 -7.11
N LYS A 19 -19.22 -2.59 -6.08
CA LYS A 19 -20.03 -3.71 -5.55
C LYS A 19 -19.17 -4.95 -5.32
N LEU A 20 -18.06 -4.80 -4.61
CA LEU A 20 -17.10 -5.87 -4.44
C LEU A 20 -17.65 -7.03 -3.60
N ASP A 21 -18.63 -6.79 -2.75
CA ASP A 21 -19.36 -7.82 -2.00
C ASP A 21 -20.13 -8.82 -2.89
N GLU A 22 -20.49 -8.41 -4.13
CA GLU A 22 -21.11 -9.29 -5.13
C GLU A 22 -20.07 -10.11 -5.92
N LYS A 23 -18.77 -9.73 -5.85
CA LYS A 23 -17.69 -10.27 -6.69
C LYS A 23 -16.72 -11.19 -5.97
N ILE A 24 -16.62 -11.07 -4.65
CA ILE A 24 -15.73 -11.87 -3.81
C ILE A 24 -16.48 -12.40 -2.58
N ASP A 25 -15.98 -13.44 -1.94
CA ASP A 25 -16.42 -13.83 -0.59
C ASP A 25 -15.91 -12.79 0.42
N SER A 26 -16.74 -11.78 0.71
CA SER A 26 -16.38 -10.66 1.59
C SER A 26 -16.86 -10.91 3.02
N ARG A 27 -15.92 -10.92 3.97
CA ARG A 27 -16.16 -11.18 5.39
C ARG A 27 -15.82 -9.96 6.23
N ILE A 28 -16.79 -9.40 6.92
CA ILE A 28 -16.59 -8.25 7.83
C ILE A 28 -16.12 -8.79 9.18
N ILE A 29 -14.80 -8.84 9.36
CA ILE A 29 -14.14 -9.36 10.57
C ILE A 29 -12.99 -8.44 10.93
N ASP A 30 -12.78 -8.21 12.22
CA ASP A 30 -11.62 -7.51 12.75
C ASP A 30 -10.46 -8.51 12.89
N ILE A 31 -9.29 -8.17 12.33
CA ILE A 31 -8.08 -9.02 12.42
C ILE A 31 -7.58 -9.22 13.86
N ARG A 32 -8.08 -8.44 14.83
CA ARG A 32 -7.81 -8.61 16.26
C ARG A 32 -8.60 -9.76 16.89
N ASP A 33 -9.67 -10.20 16.24
CA ASP A 33 -10.47 -11.35 16.66
C ASP A 33 -9.89 -12.64 16.10
N LEU A 34 -8.95 -13.24 16.86
CA LEU A 34 -8.26 -14.46 16.46
C LEU A 34 -9.24 -15.62 16.22
N ASP A 35 -10.25 -15.78 17.07
CA ASP A 35 -11.19 -16.90 16.96
C ASP A 35 -12.01 -16.82 15.68
N SER A 36 -12.46 -15.64 15.30
CA SER A 36 -13.17 -15.42 14.03
C SER A 36 -12.23 -15.61 12.82
N MET A 37 -10.98 -15.16 12.93
CA MET A 37 -9.98 -15.37 11.89
C MET A 37 -9.68 -16.86 11.68
N MET A 38 -9.49 -17.63 12.76
CA MET A 38 -9.26 -19.08 12.71
C MET A 38 -10.40 -19.82 12.01
N LYS A 39 -11.66 -19.48 12.33
CA LYS A 39 -12.82 -20.07 11.66
C LYS A 39 -12.82 -19.86 10.16
N VAL A 40 -12.44 -18.64 9.70
CA VAL A 40 -12.35 -18.38 8.26
C VAL A 40 -11.24 -19.20 7.61
N PHE A 41 -10.09 -19.33 8.26
CA PHE A 41 -9.00 -20.18 7.75
C PHE A 41 -9.38 -21.65 7.71
N ASP A 42 -10.10 -22.15 8.73
CA ASP A 42 -10.64 -23.53 8.75
C ASP A 42 -11.61 -23.77 7.58
N GLU A 43 -12.48 -22.81 7.28
CA GLU A 43 -13.47 -22.92 6.20
C GLU A 43 -12.87 -22.78 4.82
N VAL A 44 -11.97 -21.81 4.63
CA VAL A 44 -11.44 -21.41 3.32
C VAL A 44 -10.22 -22.23 2.91
N GLN A 45 -9.41 -22.68 3.87
CA GLN A 45 -8.14 -23.37 3.64
C GLN A 45 -7.26 -22.64 2.61
N PRO A 46 -6.88 -21.38 2.86
CA PRO A 46 -6.20 -20.57 1.86
C PRO A 46 -4.80 -21.13 1.56
N GLU A 47 -4.38 -21.07 0.30
CA GLU A 47 -3.03 -21.42 -0.13
C GLU A 47 -2.09 -20.21 -0.18
N ILE A 48 -2.64 -19.04 -0.51
CA ILE A 48 -1.91 -17.75 -0.55
C ILE A 48 -2.63 -16.77 0.38
N VAL A 49 -1.86 -16.16 1.29
CA VAL A 49 -2.36 -15.14 2.21
C VAL A 49 -1.60 -13.83 1.96
N ILE A 50 -2.34 -12.75 1.71
CA ILE A 50 -1.77 -11.39 1.58
C ILE A 50 -2.36 -10.53 2.70
N HIS A 51 -1.54 -10.17 3.68
CA HIS A 51 -1.93 -9.36 4.82
C HIS A 51 -1.73 -7.88 4.52
N MET A 52 -2.82 -7.19 4.19
CA MET A 52 -2.85 -5.75 3.90
C MET A 52 -3.60 -4.94 4.96
N ALA A 53 -4.39 -5.60 5.81
CA ALA A 53 -5.21 -4.95 6.81
C ALA A 53 -4.34 -4.20 7.85
N ALA A 54 -4.66 -2.93 8.09
CA ALA A 54 -3.93 -2.07 9.02
C ALA A 54 -4.75 -0.83 9.37
N GLN A 55 -4.38 -0.14 10.47
CA GLN A 55 -4.65 1.28 10.64
C GLN A 55 -3.54 2.04 9.88
N PRO A 56 -3.86 2.71 8.72
CA PRO A 56 -2.82 3.19 7.81
C PRO A 56 -2.51 4.69 7.93
N LEU A 57 -3.25 5.44 8.75
CA LEU A 57 -3.17 6.90 8.80
C LEU A 57 -2.22 7.38 9.90
N VAL A 58 -1.14 8.08 9.50
CA VAL A 58 -0.14 8.63 10.44
C VAL A 58 -0.80 9.58 11.45
N ILE A 59 -1.64 10.51 10.99
CA ILE A 59 -2.30 11.50 11.87
C ILE A 59 -3.19 10.81 12.92
N ASP A 60 -3.90 9.76 12.53
CA ASP A 60 -4.77 9.02 13.46
C ASP A 60 -3.96 8.18 14.44
N SER A 61 -2.75 7.74 14.07
CA SER A 61 -1.86 7.03 14.99
C SER A 61 -1.39 7.91 16.16
N TYR A 62 -1.24 9.20 15.94
CA TYR A 62 -0.96 10.14 17.05
C TYR A 62 -2.16 10.33 17.98
N LYS A 63 -3.38 10.29 17.44
CA LYS A 63 -4.61 10.42 18.24
C LYS A 63 -4.93 9.13 19.00
N ASN A 64 -4.70 7.98 18.38
CA ASN A 64 -5.09 6.66 18.88
C ASN A 64 -3.92 5.66 18.78
N PRO A 65 -2.81 5.87 19.52
CA PRO A 65 -1.63 5.01 19.41
C PRO A 65 -1.91 3.57 19.85
N VAL A 66 -2.66 3.36 20.94
CA VAL A 66 -2.99 2.02 21.44
C VAL A 66 -3.73 1.22 20.37
N TYR A 67 -4.77 1.80 19.76
CA TYR A 67 -5.51 1.16 18.67
C TYR A 67 -4.59 0.85 17.47
N THR A 68 -3.69 1.76 17.14
CA THR A 68 -2.74 1.57 16.03
C THR A 68 -1.84 0.36 16.26
N TYR A 69 -1.26 0.23 17.47
CA TYR A 69 -0.43 -0.94 17.80
C TYR A 69 -1.26 -2.22 17.90
N ASP A 70 -2.45 -2.15 18.47
CA ASP A 70 -3.34 -3.31 18.60
C ASP A 70 -3.70 -3.87 17.21
N VAL A 71 -4.12 -3.02 16.27
CA VAL A 71 -4.42 -3.44 14.90
C VAL A 71 -3.16 -3.90 14.17
N ASN A 72 -2.10 -3.08 14.14
CA ASN A 72 -0.96 -3.33 13.24
C ASN A 72 0.00 -4.39 13.78
N VAL A 73 0.13 -4.54 15.09
CA VAL A 73 1.03 -5.53 15.70
C VAL A 73 0.27 -6.77 16.11
N MET A 74 -0.77 -6.63 16.96
CA MET A 74 -1.52 -7.81 17.40
C MET A 74 -2.32 -8.43 16.27
N GLY A 75 -2.89 -7.62 15.37
CA GLY A 75 -3.50 -8.14 14.13
C GLY A 75 -2.50 -8.95 13.29
N THR A 76 -1.24 -8.52 13.17
CA THR A 76 -0.19 -9.30 12.49
C THR A 76 0.13 -10.60 13.24
N VAL A 77 0.17 -10.58 14.59
CA VAL A 77 0.33 -11.80 15.40
C VAL A 77 -0.79 -12.80 15.09
N ASN A 78 -2.04 -12.34 15.08
CA ASN A 78 -3.19 -13.19 14.80
C ASN A 78 -3.13 -13.82 13.39
N ILE A 79 -2.77 -13.04 12.37
CA ILE A 79 -2.56 -13.58 11.01
C ILE A 79 -1.43 -14.61 11.00
N CYS A 80 -0.30 -14.32 11.66
CA CYS A 80 0.81 -15.28 11.76
C CYS A 80 0.39 -16.58 12.46
N GLU A 81 -0.47 -16.51 13.50
CA GLU A 81 -1.03 -17.71 14.14
C GLU A 81 -1.93 -18.51 13.21
N CYS A 82 -2.81 -17.82 12.46
CA CYS A 82 -3.63 -18.50 11.44
C CYS A 82 -2.75 -19.19 10.39
N VAL A 83 -1.72 -18.51 9.88
CA VAL A 83 -0.78 -19.08 8.90
C VAL A 83 -0.01 -20.28 9.49
N ARG A 84 0.43 -20.18 10.75
CA ARG A 84 1.20 -21.23 11.44
C ARG A 84 0.40 -22.52 11.62
N THR A 85 -0.88 -22.41 11.87
CA THR A 85 -1.75 -23.55 12.22
C THR A 85 -2.45 -24.19 11.01
N HIS A 86 -2.36 -23.59 9.82
CA HIS A 86 -3.01 -24.09 8.61
C HIS A 86 -1.99 -24.50 7.55
N SER A 87 -1.77 -25.78 7.40
CA SER A 87 -0.80 -26.35 6.44
C SER A 87 -1.19 -26.15 4.96
N SER A 88 -2.41 -25.69 4.69
CA SER A 88 -2.84 -25.27 3.35
C SER A 88 -2.07 -24.04 2.86
N VAL A 89 -1.63 -23.15 3.75
CA VAL A 89 -0.91 -21.94 3.37
C VAL A 89 0.50 -22.27 2.91
N LYS A 90 0.81 -21.92 1.66
CA LYS A 90 2.12 -22.12 1.02
C LYS A 90 2.85 -20.80 0.75
N SER A 91 2.12 -19.70 0.71
CA SER A 91 2.66 -18.37 0.43
C SER A 91 2.01 -17.33 1.34
N PHE A 92 2.83 -16.63 2.11
CA PHE A 92 2.40 -15.53 2.98
C PHE A 92 3.15 -14.24 2.62
N VAL A 93 2.41 -13.17 2.31
CA VAL A 93 2.94 -11.84 2.03
C VAL A 93 2.42 -10.86 3.08
N ASN A 94 3.30 -10.31 3.90
CA ASN A 94 2.99 -9.22 4.83
C ASN A 94 3.29 -7.88 4.16
N VAL A 95 2.27 -7.06 3.96
CA VAL A 95 2.38 -5.73 3.36
C VAL A 95 2.66 -4.70 4.45
N THR A 96 3.81 -4.04 4.35
CA THR A 96 4.24 -3.00 5.26
C THR A 96 4.40 -1.65 4.54
N THR A 97 5.39 -0.84 4.87
CA THR A 97 5.55 0.52 4.34
C THR A 97 7.02 0.91 4.25
N ASP A 98 7.34 1.86 3.38
CA ASP A 98 8.63 2.55 3.33
C ASP A 98 9.02 3.24 4.65
N LYS A 99 8.03 3.55 5.51
CA LYS A 99 8.22 4.26 6.79
C LYS A 99 8.72 3.37 7.94
N VAL A 100 8.94 2.07 7.69
CA VAL A 100 9.49 1.15 8.70
C VAL A 100 10.94 1.45 9.05
N TYR A 101 11.67 2.13 8.19
CA TYR A 101 13.08 2.41 8.38
C TYR A 101 13.36 3.49 9.44
N LYS A 102 14.51 3.38 10.11
CA LYS A 102 15.07 4.51 10.86
C LYS A 102 15.48 5.59 9.89
N ASN A 103 14.58 6.54 9.62
CA ASN A 103 14.86 7.60 8.66
C ASN A 103 15.99 8.52 9.14
N LYS A 104 17.03 8.67 8.32
CA LYS A 104 18.19 9.55 8.52
C LYS A 104 18.14 10.77 7.59
N GLU A 105 17.08 10.88 6.78
CA GLU A 105 16.89 11.95 5.79
C GLU A 105 18.09 12.15 4.84
N TRP A 106 18.78 11.06 4.51
CA TRP A 106 19.90 11.06 3.58
C TRP A 106 19.41 10.93 2.13
N VAL A 107 20.30 11.25 1.17
CA VAL A 107 19.96 11.27 -0.26
C VAL A 107 19.76 9.88 -0.88
N TYR A 108 20.20 8.83 -0.21
CA TYR A 108 20.14 7.45 -0.71
C TYR A 108 18.79 6.80 -0.42
N GLY A 109 18.35 5.91 -1.32
CA GLY A 109 17.23 5.01 -1.07
C GLY A 109 17.55 4.01 0.04
N TYR A 110 16.56 3.70 0.92
CA TYR A 110 16.69 2.65 1.93
C TYR A 110 16.66 1.28 1.25
N ARG A 111 17.54 0.38 1.72
CA ARG A 111 17.63 -1.01 1.30
C ARG A 111 17.00 -1.93 2.34
N GLU A 112 16.65 -3.13 1.93
CA GLU A 112 15.89 -4.07 2.76
C GLU A 112 16.60 -4.47 4.05
N ASN A 113 17.93 -4.39 4.10
CA ASN A 113 18.76 -4.65 5.29
C ASN A 113 19.06 -3.41 6.15
N ASP A 114 18.55 -2.24 5.78
CA ASP A 114 18.68 -1.04 6.62
C ASP A 114 17.81 -1.16 7.88
N ARG A 115 18.25 -0.45 8.94
CA ARG A 115 17.67 -0.57 10.27
C ARG A 115 16.20 -0.16 10.29
N LEU A 116 15.35 -1.03 10.85
CA LEU A 116 13.97 -0.72 11.20
C LEU A 116 13.91 0.13 12.45
N ASN A 117 13.12 1.17 12.46
CA ASN A 117 12.74 2.00 13.62
C ASN A 117 11.90 3.19 13.12
N GLY A 118 10.68 2.94 12.65
CA GLY A 118 9.75 3.99 12.26
C GLY A 118 9.55 5.02 13.37
N TYR A 119 9.40 6.29 13.02
CA TYR A 119 9.43 7.39 13.99
C TYR A 119 8.11 7.57 14.73
N ASP A 120 7.02 7.65 14.02
CA ASP A 120 5.67 7.85 14.58
C ASP A 120 5.00 6.51 14.95
N PRO A 121 3.87 6.51 15.71
CA PRO A 121 3.22 5.27 16.12
C PRO A 121 2.79 4.36 14.95
N TYR A 122 2.34 4.91 13.83
CA TYR A 122 2.03 4.13 12.63
C TYR A 122 3.30 3.48 12.06
N SER A 123 4.31 4.27 11.77
CA SER A 123 5.59 3.82 11.20
C SER A 123 6.26 2.77 12.09
N ASN A 124 6.25 3.01 13.41
CA ASN A 124 6.83 2.08 14.39
C ASN A 124 6.00 0.79 14.49
N SER A 125 4.68 0.87 14.51
CA SER A 125 3.82 -0.33 14.53
C SER A 125 4.05 -1.23 13.30
N LYS A 126 4.31 -0.63 12.13
CA LYS A 126 4.67 -1.39 10.92
C LYS A 126 6.09 -1.98 11.01
N SER A 127 7.05 -1.29 11.65
CA SER A 127 8.35 -1.90 11.98
C SER A 127 8.18 -3.11 12.91
N CYS A 128 7.31 -3.00 13.93
CA CYS A 128 7.00 -4.11 14.83
C CYS A 128 6.30 -5.27 14.11
N SER A 129 5.39 -5.00 13.17
CA SER A 129 4.76 -6.01 12.33
C SER A 129 5.79 -6.84 11.54
N GLU A 130 6.85 -6.21 11.03
CA GLU A 130 7.96 -6.93 10.39
C GLU A 130 8.76 -7.77 11.36
N LEU A 131 9.08 -7.22 12.55
CA LEU A 131 9.79 -7.96 13.60
C LEU A 131 8.99 -9.17 14.12
N VAL A 132 7.67 -9.04 14.22
CA VAL A 132 6.76 -10.17 14.51
C VAL A 132 6.87 -11.23 13.42
N THR A 133 6.75 -10.83 12.15
CA THR A 133 6.87 -11.76 11.01
C THR A 133 8.23 -12.45 10.99
N ASP A 134 9.32 -11.73 11.29
CA ASP A 134 10.67 -12.30 11.41
C ASP A 134 10.74 -13.34 12.53
N SER A 135 10.20 -13.01 13.70
CA SER A 135 10.18 -13.91 14.86
C SER A 135 9.42 -15.20 14.53
N TYR A 136 8.24 -15.08 13.88
CA TYR A 136 7.48 -16.25 13.45
C TYR A 136 8.21 -17.06 12.38
N THR A 137 8.87 -16.39 11.43
CA THR A 137 9.67 -17.07 10.41
C THR A 137 10.77 -17.89 11.03
N ASN A 138 11.54 -17.30 11.94
CA ASN A 138 12.68 -17.97 12.58
C ASN A 138 12.27 -19.08 13.56
N SER A 139 11.14 -18.89 14.26
CA SER A 139 10.73 -19.81 15.32
C SER A 139 9.82 -20.94 14.83
N PHE A 140 9.05 -20.71 13.78
CA PHE A 140 7.99 -21.63 13.35
C PHE A 140 7.99 -21.90 11.84
N PHE A 141 7.98 -20.85 11.00
CA PHE A 141 7.71 -20.99 9.57
C PHE A 141 8.83 -21.71 8.82
N ASN A 142 10.10 -21.57 9.24
CA ASN A 142 11.24 -22.23 8.61
C ASN A 142 11.14 -23.77 8.62
N THR A 143 10.29 -24.34 9.48
CA THR A 143 10.05 -25.79 9.54
C THR A 143 8.83 -26.21 8.71
N LEU A 144 8.11 -25.26 8.12
CA LEU A 144 6.90 -25.51 7.34
C LEU A 144 7.18 -25.45 5.84
N ASP A 145 6.26 -26.01 5.06
CA ASP A 145 6.25 -25.86 3.60
C ASP A 145 5.62 -24.52 3.20
N LEU A 146 6.25 -23.41 3.61
CA LEU A 146 5.73 -22.06 3.53
C LEU A 146 6.80 -21.08 3.07
N ALA A 147 6.45 -20.23 2.11
CA ALA A 147 7.23 -19.06 1.70
C ALA A 147 6.69 -17.78 2.33
N VAL A 148 7.54 -16.98 2.97
CA VAL A 148 7.14 -15.77 3.71
C VAL A 148 7.88 -14.56 3.19
N SER A 149 7.13 -13.54 2.77
CA SER A 149 7.71 -12.27 2.31
C SER A 149 7.11 -11.05 3.02
N ARG A 150 7.91 -9.99 3.07
CA ARG A 150 7.51 -8.65 3.53
C ARG A 150 7.70 -7.65 2.41
N CYS A 151 6.69 -6.83 2.17
CA CYS A 151 6.69 -5.87 1.08
C CYS A 151 6.57 -4.44 1.61
N ARG A 152 7.58 -3.61 1.33
CA ARG A 152 7.67 -2.22 1.76
C ARG A 152 7.38 -1.31 0.58
N ALA A 153 6.14 -0.83 0.50
CA ALA A 153 5.75 0.08 -0.57
C ALA A 153 5.88 1.54 -0.16
N GLY A 154 6.19 2.40 -1.13
CA GLY A 154 6.18 3.85 -1.00
C GLY A 154 4.76 4.45 -0.93
N ASN A 155 4.66 5.74 -1.20
CA ASN A 155 3.37 6.42 -1.23
C ASN A 155 2.54 5.94 -2.44
N VAL A 156 1.36 5.43 -2.15
CA VAL A 156 0.45 4.87 -3.16
C VAL A 156 -0.67 5.85 -3.47
N ILE A 157 -0.93 6.10 -4.75
CA ILE A 157 -2.01 6.95 -5.26
C ILE A 157 -2.84 6.20 -6.30
N GLY A 158 -4.09 6.59 -6.47
CA GLY A 158 -5.01 5.98 -7.44
C GLY A 158 -6.42 6.48 -7.28
N GLY A 159 -7.28 6.18 -8.22
CA GLY A 159 -8.70 6.49 -8.14
C GLY A 159 -9.40 5.72 -7.01
N GLY A 160 -10.47 6.30 -6.46
CA GLY A 160 -11.28 5.66 -5.43
C GLY A 160 -10.74 5.75 -4.00
N ASP A 161 -9.66 6.49 -3.75
CA ASP A 161 -9.25 6.89 -2.40
C ASP A 161 -9.98 8.17 -1.98
N PHE A 162 -10.86 8.06 -1.02
CA PHE A 162 -11.63 9.18 -0.44
C PHE A 162 -11.17 9.54 0.97
N SER A 163 -10.01 9.02 1.39
CA SER A 163 -9.47 9.25 2.74
C SER A 163 -8.97 10.68 2.90
N GLY A 164 -9.39 11.37 3.94
CA GLY A 164 -8.87 12.69 4.29
C GLY A 164 -7.41 12.66 4.75
N ASN A 165 -6.77 13.82 4.72
CA ASN A 165 -5.38 14.01 5.11
C ASN A 165 -4.35 13.25 4.25
N ARG A 166 -4.72 12.89 3.04
CA ARG A 166 -3.83 12.35 2.01
C ARG A 166 -3.75 13.31 0.84
N ILE A 167 -2.54 13.50 0.30
CA ILE A 167 -2.28 14.61 -0.64
C ILE A 167 -3.17 14.55 -1.88
N ILE A 168 -3.30 13.41 -2.57
CA ILE A 168 -4.07 13.34 -3.81
C ILE A 168 -5.59 13.34 -3.57
N PRO A 169 -6.16 12.58 -2.62
CA PRO A 169 -7.56 12.76 -2.21
C PRO A 169 -7.92 14.19 -1.82
N ASP A 170 -7.04 14.87 -1.08
CA ASP A 170 -7.25 16.28 -0.73
C ASP A 170 -7.19 17.18 -1.98
N CYS A 171 -6.26 16.95 -2.93
CA CYS A 171 -6.23 17.66 -4.21
C CYS A 171 -7.56 17.54 -4.95
N VAL A 172 -8.08 16.33 -5.12
CA VAL A 172 -9.37 16.10 -5.77
C VAL A 172 -10.49 16.83 -5.05
N LYS A 173 -10.56 16.71 -3.73
CA LYS A 173 -11.61 17.34 -2.91
C LYS A 173 -11.61 18.85 -3.02
N TYR A 174 -10.45 19.51 -2.88
CA TYR A 174 -10.36 20.97 -3.00
C TYR A 174 -10.73 21.44 -4.40
N THR A 175 -10.24 20.76 -5.43
CA THR A 175 -10.49 21.16 -6.82
C THR A 175 -11.97 21.04 -7.20
N ILE A 176 -12.65 19.96 -6.82
CA ILE A 176 -14.10 19.79 -7.05
C ILE A 176 -14.91 20.87 -6.35
N ASN A 177 -14.47 21.35 -5.20
CA ASN A 177 -15.12 22.43 -4.47
C ASN A 177 -14.75 23.84 -4.98
N ASN A 178 -13.94 23.96 -6.04
CA ASN A 178 -13.36 25.20 -6.54
C ASN A 178 -12.54 25.97 -5.48
N GLU A 179 -11.82 25.23 -4.64
CA GLU A 179 -10.96 25.74 -3.59
C GLU A 179 -9.48 25.54 -3.95
N SER A 180 -8.60 26.45 -3.49
CA SER A 180 -7.15 26.27 -3.64
C SER A 180 -6.64 25.13 -2.76
N ILE A 181 -5.86 24.22 -3.35
CA ILE A 181 -5.29 23.06 -2.65
C ILE A 181 -4.29 23.56 -1.61
N GLN A 182 -4.44 23.11 -0.36
CA GLN A 182 -3.59 23.51 0.75
C GLN A 182 -2.49 22.47 0.98
N VAL A 183 -1.23 22.85 0.75
CA VAL A 183 -0.06 21.95 0.84
C VAL A 183 0.78 22.28 2.06
N ARG A 184 0.86 21.34 3.01
CA ARG A 184 1.56 21.56 4.29
C ARG A 184 3.09 21.48 4.19
N ASN A 185 3.62 20.51 3.48
CA ASN A 185 5.07 20.25 3.34
C ASN A 185 5.47 20.11 1.87
N PRO A 186 5.46 21.21 1.09
CA PRO A 186 5.67 21.16 -0.36
C PRO A 186 7.07 20.63 -0.77
N ASN A 187 8.07 20.76 0.10
CA ASN A 187 9.45 20.37 -0.18
C ASN A 187 9.78 18.93 0.23
N SER A 188 8.84 18.19 0.86
CA SER A 188 9.10 16.81 1.25
C SER A 188 9.12 15.88 0.04
N THR A 189 10.19 15.10 -0.11
CA THR A 189 10.36 14.11 -1.20
C THR A 189 9.80 12.76 -0.79
N ARG A 190 8.98 12.15 -1.66
CA ARG A 190 8.34 10.84 -1.44
C ARG A 190 8.39 9.98 -2.69
N PRO A 191 8.45 8.65 -2.54
CA PRO A 191 8.35 7.70 -3.65
C PRO A 191 6.88 7.42 -3.99
N TYR A 192 6.25 8.33 -4.76
CA TYR A 192 4.87 8.17 -5.20
C TYR A 192 4.76 7.17 -6.36
N GLN A 193 3.77 6.29 -6.30
CA GLN A 193 3.50 5.30 -7.34
C GLN A 193 2.00 5.02 -7.46
N HIS A 194 1.57 4.55 -8.63
CA HIS A 194 0.17 4.14 -8.82
C HIS A 194 -0.14 2.86 -8.02
N VAL A 195 -1.38 2.73 -7.54
CA VAL A 195 -1.82 1.58 -6.72
C VAL A 195 -1.62 0.23 -7.42
N LEU A 196 -1.70 0.18 -8.73
CA LEU A 196 -1.47 -1.06 -9.50
C LEU A 196 -0.02 -1.55 -9.41
N GLU A 197 0.97 -0.68 -9.19
CA GLU A 197 2.37 -1.09 -9.02
C GLU A 197 2.56 -2.05 -7.83
N PRO A 198 2.26 -1.63 -6.58
CA PRO A 198 2.47 -2.51 -5.45
C PRO A 198 1.45 -3.65 -5.38
N VAL A 199 0.19 -3.44 -5.75
CA VAL A 199 -0.84 -4.50 -5.69
C VAL A 199 -0.51 -5.64 -6.65
N THR A 200 -0.12 -5.32 -7.89
CA THR A 200 0.29 -6.36 -8.85
C THR A 200 1.58 -7.05 -8.39
N PHE A 201 2.52 -6.30 -7.81
CA PHE A 201 3.73 -6.92 -7.24
C PHE A 201 3.39 -7.91 -6.11
N TYR A 202 2.48 -7.59 -5.20
CA TYR A 202 2.10 -8.51 -4.12
C TYR A 202 1.49 -9.80 -4.65
N LEU A 203 0.62 -9.70 -5.66
CA LEU A 203 0.03 -10.86 -6.33
C LEU A 203 1.10 -11.68 -7.07
N TYR A 204 1.98 -11.00 -7.81
CA TYR A 204 3.08 -11.63 -8.55
C TYR A 204 4.04 -12.36 -7.61
N LEU A 205 4.49 -11.70 -6.54
CA LEU A 205 5.36 -12.32 -5.54
C LEU A 205 4.67 -13.50 -4.85
N GLY A 206 3.40 -13.33 -4.44
CA GLY A 206 2.62 -14.39 -3.81
C GLY A 206 2.54 -15.66 -4.67
N MET A 207 2.33 -15.50 -5.98
CA MET A 207 2.32 -16.58 -6.95
C MET A 207 3.72 -17.17 -7.21
N LYS A 208 4.74 -16.32 -7.37
CA LYS A 208 6.11 -16.78 -7.66
C LYS A 208 6.71 -17.57 -6.50
N GLN A 209 6.59 -17.06 -5.27
CA GLN A 209 7.13 -17.74 -4.09
C GLN A 209 6.33 -19.00 -3.70
N TYR A 210 5.05 -19.10 -4.07
CA TYR A 210 4.26 -20.32 -3.95
C TYR A 210 4.92 -21.49 -4.71
N ASN A 211 5.47 -21.21 -5.89
CA ASN A 211 6.11 -22.19 -6.74
C ASN A 211 7.63 -22.33 -6.46
N ASN A 212 8.27 -21.29 -5.93
CA ASN A 212 9.70 -21.27 -5.63
C ASN A 212 9.98 -20.45 -4.37
N LYS A 213 10.19 -21.17 -3.26
CA LYS A 213 10.43 -20.57 -1.94
C LYS A 213 11.71 -19.72 -1.85
N ASP A 214 12.70 -19.94 -2.72
CA ASP A 214 13.94 -19.18 -2.73
C ASP A 214 13.71 -17.70 -3.08
N LEU A 215 12.53 -17.39 -3.63
CA LEU A 215 12.08 -16.02 -3.90
C LEU A 215 11.48 -15.32 -2.68
N ALA A 216 11.26 -16.05 -1.57
CA ALA A 216 10.76 -15.44 -0.35
C ALA A 216 11.77 -14.46 0.26
N GLY A 217 11.27 -13.39 0.88
CA GLY A 217 12.14 -12.42 1.54
C GLY A 217 11.51 -11.04 1.68
N THR A 218 12.34 -10.06 2.02
CA THR A 218 11.91 -8.66 2.11
C THR A 218 12.19 -7.95 0.81
N TYR A 219 11.21 -7.14 0.35
CA TYR A 219 11.31 -6.38 -0.91
C TYR A 219 10.81 -4.95 -0.74
N ASN A 220 11.59 -4.01 -1.23
CA ASN A 220 11.16 -2.64 -1.45
C ASN A 220 10.45 -2.52 -2.80
N ILE A 221 9.32 -1.81 -2.81
CA ILE A 221 8.52 -1.54 -4.02
C ILE A 221 8.29 -0.04 -4.12
N GLY A 222 8.82 0.58 -5.14
CA GLY A 222 8.72 2.01 -5.36
C GLY A 222 9.02 2.41 -6.80
N PRO A 223 8.79 3.68 -7.14
CA PRO A 223 9.06 4.21 -8.47
C PRO A 223 10.57 4.21 -8.76
N ASN A 224 10.93 4.49 -10.01
CA ASN A 224 12.31 4.80 -10.35
C ASN A 224 12.76 6.07 -9.61
N GLU A 225 14.08 6.25 -9.47
CA GLU A 225 14.63 7.40 -8.74
C GLU A 225 14.19 8.74 -9.34
N SER A 226 14.07 8.82 -10.67
CA SER A 226 13.58 9.99 -11.41
C SER A 226 12.17 10.41 -11.04
N ASP A 227 11.35 9.48 -10.55
CA ASP A 227 9.95 9.67 -10.18
C ASP A 227 9.76 9.95 -8.68
N CYS A 228 10.85 9.99 -7.91
CA CYS A 228 10.83 10.45 -6.52
C CYS A 228 10.78 11.97 -6.49
N VAL A 229 9.58 12.54 -6.41
CA VAL A 229 9.32 13.97 -6.51
C VAL A 229 8.94 14.58 -5.16
N THR A 230 9.01 15.92 -5.07
CA THR A 230 8.51 16.63 -3.90
C THR A 230 6.98 16.69 -3.90
N THR A 231 6.40 16.91 -2.72
CA THR A 231 4.94 17.08 -2.58
C THR A 231 4.42 18.26 -3.41
N GLY A 232 5.19 19.36 -3.49
CA GLY A 232 4.82 20.48 -4.36
C GLY A 232 4.85 20.12 -5.84
N GLN A 233 5.83 19.32 -6.29
CA GLN A 233 5.90 18.87 -7.68
C GLN A 233 4.73 17.94 -8.04
N ILE A 234 4.36 16.98 -7.19
CA ILE A 234 3.22 16.11 -7.49
C ILE A 234 1.89 16.87 -7.52
N VAL A 235 1.71 17.86 -6.64
CA VAL A 235 0.52 18.72 -6.67
C VAL A 235 0.51 19.62 -7.91
N GLY A 236 1.67 20.14 -8.33
CA GLY A 236 1.81 20.85 -9.61
C GLY A 236 1.40 19.97 -10.80
N LEU A 237 1.92 18.73 -10.89
CA LEU A 237 1.51 17.75 -11.90
C LEU A 237 0.00 17.46 -11.87
N PHE A 238 -0.59 17.37 -10.67
CA PHE A 238 -2.04 17.21 -10.54
C PHE A 238 -2.79 18.41 -11.12
N CYS A 239 -2.41 19.66 -10.78
CA CYS A 239 -3.05 20.85 -11.30
C CYS A 239 -2.91 20.95 -12.83
N ASP A 240 -1.72 20.70 -13.37
CA ASP A 240 -1.45 20.70 -14.81
C ASP A 240 -2.28 19.66 -15.57
N THR A 241 -2.54 18.50 -14.94
CA THR A 241 -3.34 17.42 -15.52
C THR A 241 -4.84 17.69 -15.36
N TRP A 242 -5.26 18.15 -14.19
CA TRP A 242 -6.68 18.47 -13.93
C TRP A 242 -7.15 19.63 -14.80
N LYS A 243 -6.32 20.69 -14.97
CA LYS A 243 -6.69 21.94 -15.64
C LYS A 243 -7.82 22.67 -14.89
N GLU A 244 -8.68 23.40 -15.59
CA GLU A 244 -9.89 23.99 -15.02
C GLU A 244 -9.62 24.87 -13.77
N ASP A 245 -8.57 25.74 -13.85
CA ASP A 245 -8.16 26.65 -12.78
C ASP A 245 -7.69 26.00 -11.47
N ALA A 246 -7.39 24.69 -11.49
CA ALA A 246 -6.80 24.01 -10.34
C ALA A 246 -5.49 24.68 -9.92
N ASN A 247 -5.39 25.06 -8.66
CA ASN A 247 -4.23 25.77 -8.13
C ASN A 247 -3.94 25.34 -6.68
N TRP A 248 -2.74 25.64 -6.20
CA TRP A 248 -2.35 25.31 -4.85
C TRP A 248 -1.52 26.40 -4.17
N SER A 249 -1.52 26.40 -2.85
CA SER A 249 -0.67 27.25 -2.03
C SER A 249 -0.05 26.45 -0.89
N ALA A 250 1.16 26.89 -0.48
CA ALA A 250 1.78 26.34 0.72
C ALA A 250 1.12 26.92 1.97
N THR A 251 0.96 26.09 3.00
CA THR A 251 0.44 26.54 4.30
C THR A 251 1.44 26.23 5.40
N ASP A 252 1.43 27.05 6.46
CA ASP A 252 2.18 26.75 7.67
C ASP A 252 1.64 25.49 8.32
N TYR A 253 2.55 24.59 8.69
CA TYR A 253 2.21 23.33 9.34
C TYR A 253 2.83 23.27 10.75
N ASN A 254 1.97 23.28 11.75
CA ASN A 254 2.33 23.13 13.17
C ASN A 254 1.88 21.76 13.72
N GLY A 255 1.72 20.78 12.84
CA GLY A 255 1.30 19.42 13.21
C GLY A 255 2.46 18.51 13.63
N PRO A 256 2.19 17.19 13.79
CA PRO A 256 3.19 16.19 14.10
C PRO A 256 4.33 16.14 13.07
N HIS A 257 5.51 15.71 13.52
CA HIS A 257 6.68 15.58 12.64
C HIS A 257 6.37 14.66 11.44
N GLU A 258 6.66 15.14 10.24
CA GLU A 258 6.69 14.37 9.01
C GLU A 258 8.11 14.38 8.43
N ALA A 259 8.61 13.23 8.00
CA ALA A 259 9.94 13.15 7.37
C ALA A 259 10.02 14.05 6.13
N ASN A 260 11.17 14.71 5.90
CA ASN A 260 11.35 15.57 4.71
C ASN A 260 11.81 14.77 3.50
N PHE A 261 12.51 13.66 3.71
CA PHE A 261 13.09 12.89 2.62
C PHE A 261 12.95 11.40 2.87
N LEU A 262 12.40 10.68 1.90
CA LEU A 262 12.29 9.23 1.91
C LEU A 262 12.31 8.69 0.48
N LYS A 263 13.23 7.76 0.21
CA LYS A 263 13.33 6.99 -1.03
C LYS A 263 13.57 5.52 -0.72
N LEU A 264 13.26 4.65 -1.66
CA LEU A 264 13.53 3.22 -1.61
C LEU A 264 14.54 2.82 -2.68
N ASP A 265 15.47 1.94 -2.33
CA ASP A 265 16.25 1.17 -3.30
C ASP A 265 15.50 -0.12 -3.62
N CYS A 266 15.04 -0.27 -4.85
CA CYS A 266 14.28 -1.42 -5.32
C CYS A 266 15.13 -2.40 -6.15
N SER A 267 16.45 -2.32 -6.07
CA SER A 267 17.38 -3.14 -6.87
C SER A 267 17.17 -4.64 -6.66
N LYS A 268 16.83 -5.05 -5.43
CA LYS A 268 16.55 -6.45 -5.12
C LYS A 268 15.33 -6.98 -5.88
N ALA A 269 14.21 -6.26 -5.86
CA ALA A 269 13.01 -6.65 -6.60
C ALA A 269 13.31 -6.75 -8.11
N LYS A 270 14.05 -5.78 -8.65
CA LYS A 270 14.45 -5.75 -10.07
C LYS A 270 15.33 -6.97 -10.44
N SER A 271 16.34 -7.28 -9.63
CA SER A 271 17.29 -8.35 -9.93
C SER A 271 16.75 -9.76 -9.67
N SER A 272 15.95 -9.95 -8.60
CA SER A 272 15.48 -11.28 -8.20
C SER A 272 14.18 -11.70 -8.88
N LEU A 273 13.35 -10.75 -9.28
CA LEU A 273 12.01 -11.00 -9.79
C LEU A 273 11.77 -10.42 -11.19
N ASN A 274 12.78 -9.80 -11.79
CA ASN A 274 12.67 -9.05 -13.05
C ASN A 274 11.53 -7.99 -13.02
N TRP A 275 11.15 -7.57 -11.80
CA TRP A 275 10.16 -6.54 -11.62
C TRP A 275 10.74 -5.15 -11.90
N HIS A 276 9.97 -4.30 -12.52
CA HIS A 276 10.25 -2.88 -12.65
C HIS A 276 8.94 -2.10 -12.62
N PRO A 277 8.93 -0.86 -12.11
CA PRO A 277 7.75 -0.02 -12.17
C PRO A 277 7.39 0.27 -13.64
N ILE A 278 6.11 0.21 -13.93
CA ILE A 278 5.55 0.38 -15.29
C ILE A 278 5.20 1.84 -15.53
N TRP A 279 4.37 2.40 -14.64
CA TRP A 279 3.89 3.76 -14.77
C TRP A 279 4.77 4.75 -14.02
N SER A 280 5.18 5.82 -14.70
CA SER A 280 5.86 6.95 -14.07
C SER A 280 4.93 7.69 -13.09
N VAL A 281 5.49 8.58 -12.29
CA VAL A 281 4.69 9.44 -11.40
C VAL A 281 3.69 10.30 -12.19
N LYS A 282 4.05 10.70 -13.42
CA LYS A 282 3.15 11.44 -14.31
C LYS A 282 1.97 10.57 -14.76
N ASP A 283 2.23 9.34 -15.22
CA ASP A 283 1.18 8.39 -15.59
C ASP A 283 0.27 8.11 -14.39
N ALA A 284 0.84 7.92 -13.20
CA ALA A 284 0.08 7.70 -11.97
C ALA A 284 -0.89 8.85 -11.66
N ILE A 285 -0.46 10.10 -11.85
CA ILE A 285 -1.32 11.28 -11.71
C ILE A 285 -2.38 11.32 -12.80
N GLU A 286 -2.01 11.12 -14.07
CA GLU A 286 -2.96 11.12 -15.19
C GLU A 286 -4.06 10.08 -14.97
N LYS A 287 -3.72 8.84 -14.64
CA LYS A 287 -4.68 7.78 -14.34
C LYS A 287 -5.58 8.11 -13.14
N THR A 288 -5.02 8.69 -12.09
CA THR A 288 -5.79 9.08 -10.90
C THR A 288 -6.77 10.23 -11.20
N VAL A 289 -6.35 11.23 -11.97
CA VAL A 289 -7.19 12.35 -12.40
C VAL A 289 -8.30 11.87 -13.34
N ASP A 290 -7.98 11.05 -14.34
CA ASP A 290 -8.96 10.49 -15.27
C ASP A 290 -10.05 9.71 -14.53
N TRP A 291 -9.64 8.83 -13.60
CA TRP A 291 -10.60 8.09 -12.77
C TRP A 291 -11.49 9.03 -11.95
N SER A 292 -10.88 10.05 -11.32
CA SER A 292 -11.61 10.99 -10.48
C SER A 292 -12.60 11.82 -11.28
N LYS A 293 -12.21 12.33 -12.45
CA LYS A 293 -13.11 13.06 -13.35
C LYS A 293 -14.26 12.18 -13.82
N SER A 294 -13.97 10.95 -14.23
CA SER A 294 -15.01 9.99 -14.64
C SER A 294 -16.02 9.74 -13.51
N TYR A 295 -15.54 9.61 -12.26
CA TYR A 295 -16.42 9.45 -11.11
C TYR A 295 -17.36 10.64 -10.90
N TYR A 296 -16.83 11.86 -10.92
CA TYR A 296 -17.65 13.06 -10.72
C TYR A 296 -18.54 13.41 -11.93
N ASN A 297 -18.19 12.90 -13.12
CA ASN A 297 -19.04 12.97 -14.33
C ASN A 297 -20.10 11.87 -14.36
N ASN A 298 -20.22 11.02 -13.34
CA ASN A 298 -21.14 9.89 -13.25
C ASN A 298 -20.98 8.87 -14.41
N GLU A 299 -19.74 8.67 -14.87
CA GLU A 299 -19.42 7.62 -15.84
C GLU A 299 -19.47 6.23 -15.19
N ASN A 300 -19.41 5.17 -16.00
CA ASN A 300 -19.34 3.80 -15.49
C ASN A 300 -17.95 3.52 -14.89
N ILE A 301 -17.84 3.66 -13.59
CA ILE A 301 -16.58 3.54 -12.84
C ILE A 301 -16.00 2.12 -12.87
N GLU A 302 -16.83 1.09 -12.98
CA GLU A 302 -16.35 -0.26 -13.18
C GLU A 302 -15.62 -0.42 -14.51
N GLU A 303 -16.15 0.13 -15.59
CA GLU A 303 -15.49 0.12 -16.90
C GLU A 303 -14.18 0.90 -16.88
N VAL A 304 -14.17 2.09 -16.27
CA VAL A 304 -12.96 2.94 -16.12
C VAL A 304 -11.88 2.18 -15.35
N THR A 305 -12.24 1.57 -14.21
CA THR A 305 -11.31 0.82 -13.37
C THR A 305 -10.76 -0.40 -14.13
N ASN A 306 -11.63 -1.19 -14.76
CA ASN A 306 -11.23 -2.36 -15.54
C ASN A 306 -10.34 -1.99 -16.74
N LYS A 307 -10.60 -0.85 -17.38
CA LYS A 307 -9.75 -0.34 -18.46
C LYS A 307 -8.33 -0.07 -17.97
N GLN A 308 -8.17 0.65 -16.85
CA GLN A 308 -6.84 0.93 -16.27
C GLN A 308 -6.12 -0.35 -15.85
N ILE A 309 -6.82 -1.29 -15.22
CA ILE A 309 -6.25 -2.60 -14.86
C ILE A 309 -5.75 -3.34 -16.12
N ASN A 310 -6.57 -3.41 -17.17
CA ASN A 310 -6.21 -4.10 -18.40
C ASN A 310 -5.05 -3.43 -19.15
N GLU A 311 -4.98 -2.11 -19.16
CA GLU A 311 -3.85 -1.36 -19.71
C GLU A 311 -2.56 -1.69 -18.95
N TYR A 312 -2.59 -1.67 -17.63
CA TYR A 312 -1.45 -1.99 -16.78
C TYR A 312 -0.99 -3.44 -16.98
N LEU A 313 -1.91 -4.40 -16.96
CA LEU A 313 -1.57 -5.82 -17.06
C LEU A 313 -0.92 -6.20 -18.41
N LYS A 314 -1.27 -5.51 -19.52
CA LYS A 314 -0.59 -5.72 -20.80
C LYS A 314 0.89 -5.37 -20.74
N GLU A 315 1.26 -4.37 -19.95
CA GLU A 315 2.65 -3.96 -19.78
C GLU A 315 3.41 -4.89 -18.81
N VAL A 316 2.71 -5.46 -17.83
CA VAL A 316 3.26 -6.46 -16.88
C VAL A 316 3.74 -7.73 -17.58
N GLU A 317 3.22 -8.08 -18.76
CA GLU A 317 3.72 -9.22 -19.55
C GLU A 317 5.23 -9.12 -19.82
N SER A 318 5.80 -7.92 -19.81
CA SER A 318 7.24 -7.68 -19.92
C SER A 318 8.06 -8.31 -18.78
N TRP A 319 7.49 -8.48 -17.57
CA TRP A 319 8.16 -9.13 -16.44
C TRP A 319 8.38 -10.63 -16.64
N SER A 320 7.58 -11.27 -17.49
CA SER A 320 7.59 -12.72 -17.73
C SER A 320 8.50 -13.18 -18.90
N GLN A 321 9.11 -12.24 -19.62
CA GLN A 321 9.88 -12.57 -20.85
C GLN A 321 11.33 -13.00 -20.63
N PHE A 322 11.75 -13.28 -19.37
CA PHE A 322 13.11 -13.75 -19.09
C PHE A 322 13.13 -14.95 -18.15
#